data_24034a6c12c43439d0d0c700190f997d
#
_entry.id   24034a6c12c43439d0d0c700190f997d
#
_cell.length_a   1.000
_cell.length_b   1.000
_cell.length_c   1.000
_cell.angle_alpha   90.00
_cell.angle_beta   90.00
_cell.angle_gamma   90.00
#
_symmetry.space_group_name_H-M   'P 1'
#
loop_
_entity.id
_entity.type
_entity.pdbx_description
1 polymer ?
#
loop_
_entity_poly.entity_id
_entity_poly.type
_entity_poly.pdbx_seq_one_letter_code
_entity_poly.pdbx_strand_id
1 'polypeptide(L)'
;MIPTDCLAAYLKDSLPNATQLTMAWHTQGSKASKGTAKTSAEGLFSGGKVRKNGKIKKVPLAYKERMIDFGIGKFNAMTIPWGDVFTAYHSTGIPNIEFYFSRSPKAVKQMKRYQKFIYIFKSKWIIRMIQNRIERSWKNPTPEIRKEGKSFFWGEGIDDKGNAVTARFSTGDGYDVTAVGIVVVADYLLQDHKHKGYYTPSILMGKELVDQIPGYSGIEFSND
;
A
#
# COMPACT_ATOMS: atom_id res chain seq x y z
N MET A 1 2.83 0.02 5.97
CA MET A 1 4.04 0.28 5.16
C MET A 1 5.15 -0.74 5.36
N ILE A 2 5.39 -1.29 6.56
CA ILE A 2 6.45 -2.31 6.74
C ILE A 2 6.34 -3.44 5.70
N PRO A 3 5.19 -4.14 5.54
CA PRO A 3 5.10 -5.24 4.59
C PRO A 3 5.44 -4.85 3.15
N THR A 4 4.98 -3.69 2.70
CA THR A 4 5.16 -3.24 1.32
C THR A 4 6.57 -2.73 1.05
N ASP A 5 7.23 -2.08 2.02
CA ASP A 5 8.62 -1.66 1.90
C ASP A 5 9.58 -2.87 1.91
N CYS A 6 9.33 -3.87 2.77
CA CYS A 6 10.08 -5.13 2.75
C CYS A 6 9.89 -5.89 1.43
N LEU A 7 8.65 -5.94 0.90
CA LEU A 7 8.38 -6.53 -0.42
C LEU A 7 9.17 -5.86 -1.53
N ALA A 8 9.22 -4.53 -1.53
CA ALA A 8 10.00 -3.76 -2.49
C ALA A 8 11.49 -4.09 -2.41
N ALA A 9 12.05 -4.25 -1.20
CA ALA A 9 13.44 -4.62 -0.97
C ALA A 9 13.72 -6.05 -1.46
N TYR A 10 12.85 -7.02 -1.17
CA TYR A 10 12.97 -8.39 -1.69
C TYR A 10 12.98 -8.44 -3.21
N LEU A 11 12.07 -7.70 -3.87
CA LEU A 11 12.02 -7.64 -5.33
C LEU A 11 13.27 -6.98 -5.92
N LYS A 12 13.80 -5.94 -5.26
CA LYS A 12 15.05 -5.29 -5.69
C LYS A 12 16.24 -6.22 -5.59
N ASP A 13 16.33 -7.03 -4.53
CA ASP A 13 17.39 -8.02 -4.37
C ASP A 13 17.30 -9.13 -5.42
N SER A 14 16.08 -9.58 -5.73
CA SER A 14 15.85 -10.64 -6.72
C SER A 14 16.05 -10.16 -8.15
N LEU A 15 15.83 -8.88 -8.45
CA LEU A 15 16.08 -8.26 -9.74
C LEU A 15 16.80 -6.92 -9.56
N PRO A 16 18.15 -6.92 -9.34
CA PRO A 16 18.92 -5.72 -9.03
C PRO A 16 18.81 -4.60 -10.07
N ASN A 17 18.59 -4.95 -11.34
CA ASN A 17 18.45 -4.00 -12.44
C ASN A 17 17.01 -3.57 -12.72
N ALA A 18 16.07 -3.87 -11.83
CA ALA A 18 14.67 -3.47 -12.00
C ALA A 18 14.55 -1.95 -12.16
N THR A 19 13.80 -1.53 -13.18
CA THR A 19 13.49 -0.14 -13.49
C THR A 19 12.02 0.20 -13.26
N GLN A 20 11.18 -0.83 -13.08
CA GLN A 20 9.77 -0.70 -12.77
C GLN A 20 9.43 -1.56 -11.53
N LEU A 21 8.63 -0.99 -10.64
CA LEU A 21 8.11 -1.65 -9.45
C LEU A 21 6.60 -1.42 -9.39
N THR A 22 5.86 -2.51 -9.43
CA THR A 22 4.41 -2.51 -9.21
C THR A 22 4.11 -3.26 -7.93
N MET A 23 3.39 -2.64 -7.03
CA MET A 23 2.96 -3.29 -5.78
C MET A 23 1.46 -3.23 -5.63
N ALA A 24 0.89 -4.19 -4.93
CA ALA A 24 -0.54 -4.25 -4.70
C ALA A 24 -0.87 -4.79 -3.32
N TRP A 25 -2.02 -4.35 -2.81
CA TRP A 25 -2.58 -4.78 -1.54
C TRP A 25 -4.05 -5.15 -1.69
N HIS A 26 -4.42 -6.29 -1.13
CA HIS A 26 -5.79 -6.77 -0.98
C HIS A 26 -6.08 -7.06 0.49
N THR A 27 -7.31 -6.80 0.94
CA THR A 27 -7.76 -7.12 2.30
C THR A 27 -8.99 -8.01 2.26
N GLN A 28 -9.00 -9.02 3.11
CA GLN A 28 -10.16 -9.90 3.31
C GLN A 28 -10.54 -9.91 4.79
N GLY A 29 -11.82 -9.87 5.11
CA GLY A 29 -12.30 -9.84 6.50
C GLY A 29 -12.03 -8.54 7.27
N SER A 30 -11.17 -7.66 6.77
CA SER A 30 -10.81 -6.39 7.39
C SER A 30 -11.83 -5.28 7.10
N LYS A 31 -11.99 -4.37 8.04
CA LYS A 31 -12.84 -3.18 7.89
C LYS A 31 -12.06 -1.92 8.23
N ALA A 32 -12.20 -0.88 7.40
CA ALA A 32 -11.54 0.40 7.66
C ALA A 32 -12.03 1.04 8.97
N SER A 33 -11.12 1.56 9.76
CA SER A 33 -11.47 2.38 10.93
C SER A 33 -12.07 3.71 10.51
N LYS A 34 -12.71 4.39 11.45
CA LYS A 34 -13.24 5.75 11.25
C LYS A 34 -12.15 6.72 10.78
N GLY A 35 -10.96 6.65 11.37
CA GLY A 35 -9.80 7.46 10.96
C GLY A 35 -9.40 7.18 9.51
N THR A 36 -9.24 5.92 9.14
CA THR A 36 -8.91 5.50 7.77
C THR A 36 -9.98 5.96 6.77
N ALA A 37 -11.26 5.87 7.12
CA ALA A 37 -12.35 6.33 6.26
C ALA A 37 -12.29 7.86 6.02
N LYS A 38 -12.00 8.65 7.07
CA LYS A 38 -11.83 10.11 6.97
C LYS A 38 -10.63 10.50 6.10
N THR A 39 -9.46 9.88 6.32
CA THR A 39 -8.26 10.12 5.52
C THR A 39 -8.48 9.72 4.05
N SER A 40 -9.18 8.61 3.81
CA SER A 40 -9.54 8.20 2.45
C SER A 40 -10.46 9.22 1.76
N ALA A 41 -11.40 9.82 2.50
CA ALA A 41 -12.27 10.87 1.97
C ALA A 41 -11.46 12.13 1.59
N GLU A 42 -10.46 12.53 2.37
CA GLU A 42 -9.55 13.62 2.01
C GLU A 42 -8.73 13.28 0.75
N GLY A 43 -8.23 12.03 0.66
CA GLY A 43 -7.46 11.53 -0.47
C GLY A 43 -8.20 11.59 -1.80
N LEU A 44 -9.55 11.46 -1.81
CA LEU A 44 -10.37 11.55 -3.02
C LEU A 44 -10.18 12.87 -3.78
N PHE A 45 -9.90 13.96 -3.07
CA PHE A 45 -9.70 15.29 -3.65
C PHE A 45 -8.27 15.55 -4.11
N SER A 46 -7.32 14.75 -3.65
CA SER A 46 -5.90 14.90 -3.98
C SER A 46 -5.51 14.24 -5.30
N GLY A 47 -6.40 13.42 -5.88
CA GLY A 47 -6.11 12.61 -7.07
C GLY A 47 -5.15 11.46 -6.78
N GLY A 48 -4.72 10.77 -7.85
CA GLY A 48 -3.71 9.73 -7.80
C GLY A 48 -2.29 10.29 -7.90
N LYS A 49 -1.32 9.49 -7.51
CA LYS A 49 0.11 9.76 -7.70
C LYS A 49 0.82 8.46 -8.05
N VAL A 50 1.78 8.58 -8.95
CA VAL A 50 2.70 7.52 -9.34
C VAL A 50 4.11 8.09 -9.38
N ARG A 51 5.14 7.26 -9.31
CA ARG A 51 6.50 7.68 -9.61
C ARG A 51 6.84 7.30 -11.05
N LYS A 52 7.37 8.23 -11.81
CA LYS A 52 7.82 8.01 -13.19
C LYS A 52 9.14 8.74 -13.42
N ASN A 53 10.16 8.01 -13.89
CA ASN A 53 11.51 8.52 -14.10
C ASN A 53 12.05 9.25 -12.85
N GLY A 54 11.94 8.62 -11.69
CA GLY A 54 12.40 9.14 -10.40
C GLY A 54 11.56 10.30 -9.81
N LYS A 55 10.51 10.79 -10.51
CA LYS A 55 9.71 11.96 -10.09
C LYS A 55 8.27 11.60 -9.81
N ILE A 56 7.69 12.17 -8.75
CA ILE A 56 6.26 12.02 -8.46
C ILE A 56 5.43 12.76 -9.52
N LYS A 57 4.53 12.02 -10.16
CA LYS A 57 3.56 12.55 -11.13
C LYS A 57 2.16 12.49 -10.56
N LYS A 58 1.41 13.58 -10.68
CA LYS A 58 -0.03 13.60 -10.41
C LYS A 58 -0.76 12.95 -11.57
N VAL A 59 -1.68 12.05 -11.25
CA VAL A 59 -2.52 11.32 -12.20
C VAL A 59 -3.98 11.35 -11.69
N PRO A 60 -4.97 11.02 -12.51
CA PRO A 60 -6.33 10.81 -12.02
C PRO A 60 -6.38 9.73 -10.94
N LEU A 61 -7.36 9.78 -10.05
CA LEU A 61 -7.63 8.67 -9.14
C LEU A 61 -8.05 7.44 -9.96
N ALA A 62 -7.62 6.25 -9.57
CA ALA A 62 -7.80 5.02 -10.34
C ALA A 62 -7.29 5.17 -11.80
N TYR A 63 -6.10 5.75 -11.93
CA TYR A 63 -5.42 6.02 -13.22
C TYR A 63 -5.30 4.76 -14.09
N LYS A 64 -4.91 3.64 -13.46
CA LYS A 64 -4.85 2.32 -14.10
C LYS A 64 -5.64 1.30 -13.29
N GLU A 65 -6.12 0.28 -13.97
CA GLU A 65 -6.70 -0.93 -13.39
C GLU A 65 -5.93 -2.15 -13.89
N ARG A 66 -5.77 -3.14 -13.03
CA ARG A 66 -5.10 -4.41 -13.34
C ARG A 66 -5.77 -5.55 -12.58
N MET A 67 -5.93 -6.70 -13.23
CA MET A 67 -6.24 -7.96 -12.55
C MET A 67 -4.95 -8.51 -11.93
N ILE A 68 -4.95 -8.76 -10.63
CA ILE A 68 -3.77 -9.22 -9.88
C ILE A 68 -4.15 -10.49 -9.12
N ASP A 69 -3.27 -11.48 -9.21
CA ASP A 69 -3.40 -12.74 -8.46
C ASP A 69 -2.64 -12.63 -7.13
N PHE A 70 -3.41 -12.60 -6.05
CA PHE A 70 -2.86 -12.51 -4.69
C PHE A 70 -2.58 -13.88 -4.04
N GLY A 71 -2.62 -14.97 -4.81
CA GLY A 71 -2.46 -16.34 -4.31
C GLY A 71 -3.76 -16.96 -3.75
N ILE A 72 -4.80 -16.15 -3.61
CA ILE A 72 -6.15 -16.55 -3.18
C ILE A 72 -7.19 -16.28 -4.28
N GLY A 73 -6.71 -16.00 -5.49
CA GLY A 73 -7.52 -15.65 -6.66
C GLY A 73 -7.15 -14.29 -7.25
N LYS A 74 -7.74 -14.03 -8.42
CA LYS A 74 -7.51 -12.80 -9.19
C LYS A 74 -8.54 -11.73 -8.81
N PHE A 75 -8.06 -10.56 -8.42
CA PHE A 75 -8.90 -9.43 -8.04
C PHE A 75 -8.58 -8.21 -8.90
N ASN A 76 -9.62 -7.45 -9.24
CA ASN A 76 -9.43 -6.14 -9.86
C ASN A 76 -8.81 -5.19 -8.85
N ALA A 77 -7.74 -4.51 -9.23
CA ALA A 77 -7.06 -3.52 -8.42
C ALA A 77 -6.88 -2.22 -9.22
N MET A 78 -6.90 -1.09 -8.52
CA MET A 78 -6.72 0.23 -9.11
C MET A 78 -5.55 0.94 -8.47
N THR A 79 -4.89 1.82 -9.23
CA THR A 79 -3.82 2.66 -8.69
C THR A 79 -4.30 3.60 -7.60
N ILE A 80 -3.53 3.68 -6.51
CA ILE A 80 -3.72 4.60 -5.40
C ILE A 80 -2.41 5.31 -5.05
N PRO A 81 -2.45 6.52 -4.46
CA PRO A 81 -1.25 7.24 -4.00
C PRO A 81 -0.77 6.71 -2.63
N TRP A 82 -0.38 5.44 -2.57
CA TRP A 82 0.11 4.83 -1.36
C TRP A 82 1.49 5.36 -0.96
N GLY A 83 1.87 5.22 0.32
CA GLY A 83 3.13 5.76 0.85
C GLY A 83 4.36 5.30 0.08
N ASP A 84 4.38 4.04 -0.36
CA ASP A 84 5.52 3.45 -1.08
C ASP A 84 5.80 4.07 -2.45
N VAL A 85 4.83 4.73 -3.08
CA VAL A 85 5.09 5.55 -4.28
C VAL A 85 6.12 6.64 -3.99
N PHE A 86 6.19 7.10 -2.72
CA PHE A 86 7.14 8.11 -2.27
C PHE A 86 8.42 7.51 -1.70
N THR A 87 8.29 6.46 -0.89
CA THR A 87 9.37 5.93 -0.05
C THR A 87 10.17 4.80 -0.69
N ALA A 88 9.55 3.93 -1.50
CA ALA A 88 10.24 2.79 -2.10
C ALA A 88 11.35 3.17 -3.09
N TYR A 89 11.35 4.39 -3.61
CA TYR A 89 12.48 4.91 -4.39
C TYR A 89 13.73 5.09 -3.54
N HIS A 90 13.58 5.43 -2.27
CA HIS A 90 14.72 5.59 -1.36
C HIS A 90 15.28 4.24 -0.93
N SER A 91 14.43 3.22 -0.74
CA SER A 91 14.86 1.88 -0.37
C SER A 91 15.40 1.06 -1.55
N THR A 92 14.92 1.30 -2.78
CA THR A 92 15.23 0.43 -3.93
C THR A 92 15.98 1.11 -5.07
N GLY A 93 15.91 2.44 -5.17
CA GLY A 93 16.42 3.20 -6.33
C GLY A 93 15.58 3.02 -7.61
N ILE A 94 14.49 2.26 -7.59
CA ILE A 94 13.67 1.98 -8.79
C ILE A 94 12.91 3.23 -9.20
N PRO A 95 13.10 3.74 -10.46
CA PRO A 95 12.60 5.05 -10.86
C PRO A 95 11.11 5.10 -11.23
N ASN A 96 10.47 3.94 -11.49
CA ASN A 96 9.07 3.88 -11.87
C ASN A 96 8.31 3.01 -10.88
N ILE A 97 7.36 3.61 -10.13
CA ILE A 97 6.64 2.92 -9.06
C ILE A 97 5.15 3.22 -9.16
N GLU A 98 4.36 2.15 -9.18
CA GLU A 98 2.90 2.19 -9.11
C GLU A 98 2.43 1.33 -7.93
N PHE A 99 1.40 1.79 -7.23
CA PHE A 99 0.79 1.03 -6.16
C PHE A 99 -0.70 0.84 -6.42
N TYR A 100 -1.18 -0.38 -6.23
CA TYR A 100 -2.55 -0.78 -6.49
C TYR A 100 -3.25 -1.23 -5.22
N PHE A 101 -4.55 -1.01 -5.17
CA PHE A 101 -5.41 -1.54 -4.12
C PHE A 101 -6.62 -2.22 -4.74
N SER A 102 -6.96 -3.40 -4.22
CA SER A 102 -8.08 -4.15 -4.77
C SER A 102 -9.41 -3.47 -4.51
N ARG A 103 -10.21 -3.34 -5.56
CA ARG A 103 -11.57 -2.81 -5.53
C ARG A 103 -12.40 -3.46 -6.61
N SER A 104 -13.69 -3.67 -6.33
CA SER A 104 -14.59 -4.19 -7.37
C SER A 104 -14.67 -3.22 -8.55
N PRO A 105 -14.81 -3.72 -9.80
CA PRO A 105 -14.94 -2.86 -10.98
C PRO A 105 -16.08 -1.85 -10.85
N LYS A 106 -17.19 -2.24 -10.20
CA LYS A 106 -18.32 -1.35 -9.92
C LYS A 106 -17.91 -0.17 -9.04
N ALA A 107 -17.15 -0.43 -7.97
CA ALA A 107 -16.66 0.63 -7.08
C ALA A 107 -15.68 1.57 -7.78
N VAL A 108 -14.79 1.03 -8.63
CA VAL A 108 -13.85 1.84 -9.41
C VAL A 108 -14.60 2.74 -10.41
N LYS A 109 -15.56 2.19 -11.13
CA LYS A 109 -16.42 2.97 -12.07
C LYS A 109 -17.16 4.10 -11.36
N GLN A 110 -17.72 3.82 -10.18
CA GLN A 110 -18.40 4.81 -9.36
C GLN A 110 -17.43 5.90 -8.89
N MET A 111 -16.24 5.54 -8.44
CA MET A 111 -15.20 6.48 -8.01
C MET A 111 -14.75 7.40 -9.16
N LYS A 112 -14.48 6.85 -10.35
CA LYS A 112 -14.15 7.62 -11.55
C LYS A 112 -15.29 8.59 -11.95
N ARG A 113 -16.54 8.16 -11.78
CA ARG A 113 -17.70 9.02 -12.05
C ARG A 113 -17.76 10.19 -11.06
N TYR A 114 -17.60 9.92 -9.77
CA TYR A 114 -17.61 10.97 -8.75
C TYR A 114 -16.42 11.94 -8.91
N GLN A 115 -15.26 11.47 -9.33
CA GLN A 115 -14.10 12.33 -9.54
C GLN A 115 -14.38 13.47 -10.53
N LYS A 116 -15.18 13.24 -11.58
CA LYS A 116 -15.59 14.30 -12.54
C LYS A 116 -16.37 15.42 -11.86
N PHE A 117 -17.20 15.09 -10.87
CA PHE A 117 -17.99 16.06 -10.11
C PHE A 117 -17.17 16.72 -8.99
N ILE A 118 -16.23 15.99 -8.38
CA ILE A 118 -15.35 16.49 -7.31
C ILE A 118 -14.47 17.64 -7.80
N TYR A 119 -14.00 17.63 -9.04
CA TYR A 119 -13.24 18.74 -9.62
C TYR A 119 -14.02 20.05 -9.69
N ILE A 120 -15.35 19.97 -9.81
CA ILE A 120 -16.26 21.12 -9.81
C ILE A 120 -16.48 21.63 -8.39
N PHE A 121 -16.44 20.75 -7.39
CA PHE A 121 -16.77 21.04 -5.99
C PHE A 121 -15.56 20.89 -5.05
N LYS A 122 -14.42 21.46 -5.38
CA LYS A 122 -13.23 21.52 -4.50
C LYS A 122 -13.47 22.32 -3.21
N SER A 123 -14.62 22.20 -2.60
CA SER A 123 -15.00 22.93 -1.41
C SER A 123 -14.62 22.15 -0.14
N LYS A 124 -13.85 22.78 0.74
CA LYS A 124 -13.55 22.26 2.08
C LYS A 124 -14.83 21.90 2.86
N TRP A 125 -15.93 22.56 2.59
CA TRP A 125 -17.22 22.29 3.17
C TRP A 125 -17.77 20.90 2.82
N ILE A 126 -17.61 20.44 1.58
CA ILE A 126 -18.05 19.10 1.14
C ILE A 126 -17.21 18.02 1.84
N ILE A 127 -15.90 18.22 1.94
CA ILE A 127 -15.01 17.30 2.69
C ILE A 127 -15.50 17.20 4.14
N ARG A 128 -15.76 18.33 4.77
CA ARG A 128 -16.23 18.40 6.15
C ARG A 128 -17.59 17.73 6.36
N MET A 129 -18.49 17.88 5.40
CA MET A 129 -19.82 17.21 5.41
C MET A 129 -19.64 15.68 5.33
N ILE A 130 -18.77 15.18 4.43
CA ILE A 130 -18.48 13.74 4.30
C ILE A 130 -17.83 13.22 5.60
N GLN A 131 -16.85 13.95 6.17
CA GLN A 131 -16.20 13.57 7.42
C GLN A 131 -17.19 13.54 8.60
N ASN A 132 -18.09 14.50 8.68
CA ASN A 132 -19.13 14.55 9.72
C ASN A 132 -20.10 13.35 9.58
N ARG A 133 -20.45 12.96 8.34
CA ARG A 133 -21.25 11.77 8.10
C ARG A 133 -20.54 10.50 8.53
N ILE A 134 -19.23 10.37 8.20
CA ILE A 134 -18.40 9.27 8.66
C ILE A 134 -18.35 9.23 10.20
N GLU A 135 -18.14 10.39 10.84
CA GLU A 135 -18.10 10.48 12.31
C GLU A 135 -19.34 9.90 12.97
N ARG A 136 -20.52 10.22 12.42
CA ARG A 136 -21.83 9.83 13.00
C ARG A 136 -22.22 8.38 12.70
N SER A 137 -21.89 7.86 11.52
CA SER A 137 -22.42 6.58 11.04
C SER A 137 -21.40 5.44 10.95
N TRP A 138 -20.09 5.76 10.95
CA TRP A 138 -19.06 4.75 10.76
C TRP A 138 -18.67 4.08 12.09
N LYS A 139 -18.72 2.76 12.10
CA LYS A 139 -18.28 1.97 13.27
C LYS A 139 -16.87 1.44 13.04
N ASN A 140 -16.01 1.56 14.04
CA ASN A 140 -14.69 0.93 14.02
C ASN A 140 -14.81 -0.60 13.96
N PRO A 141 -13.81 -1.30 13.39
CA PRO A 141 -13.76 -2.75 13.45
C PRO A 141 -13.63 -3.22 14.91
N THR A 142 -14.40 -4.23 15.27
CA THR A 142 -14.30 -4.89 16.59
C THR A 142 -13.04 -5.78 16.65
N PRO A 143 -12.59 -6.20 17.84
CA PRO A 143 -11.48 -7.13 17.98
C PRO A 143 -11.69 -8.44 17.20
N GLU A 144 -12.94 -8.95 17.15
CA GLU A 144 -13.29 -10.16 16.41
C GLU A 144 -13.08 -9.99 14.91
N ILE A 145 -13.56 -8.88 14.33
CA ILE A 145 -13.34 -8.54 12.90
C ILE A 145 -11.85 -8.45 12.59
N ARG A 146 -11.03 -7.88 13.50
CA ARG A 146 -9.58 -7.79 13.31
C ARG A 146 -8.91 -9.16 13.33
N LYS A 147 -9.30 -10.06 14.24
CA LYS A 147 -8.74 -11.41 14.30
C LYS A 147 -8.94 -12.23 13.01
N GLU A 148 -10.06 -12.01 12.31
CA GLU A 148 -10.36 -12.66 11.03
C GLU A 148 -9.74 -11.93 9.84
N GLY A 149 -9.31 -10.68 10.04
CA GLY A 149 -8.74 -9.82 9.00
C GLY A 149 -7.41 -10.36 8.48
N LYS A 150 -7.28 -10.41 7.15
CA LYS A 150 -6.02 -10.74 6.45
C LYS A 150 -5.69 -9.69 5.41
N SER A 151 -4.41 -9.47 5.23
CA SER A 151 -3.84 -8.62 4.20
C SER A 151 -2.97 -9.44 3.27
N PHE A 152 -3.15 -9.29 1.97
CA PHE A 152 -2.43 -10.00 0.93
C PHE A 152 -1.67 -8.98 0.10
N PHE A 153 -0.40 -9.23 -0.08
CA PHE A 153 0.52 -8.36 -0.81
C PHE A 153 1.05 -9.09 -2.04
N TRP A 154 1.18 -8.34 -3.10
CA TRP A 154 1.76 -8.77 -4.36
C TRP A 154 2.66 -7.68 -4.88
N GLY A 155 3.77 -8.06 -5.50
CA GLY A 155 4.68 -7.13 -6.13
C GLY A 155 5.34 -7.73 -7.36
N GLU A 156 5.74 -6.86 -8.29
CA GLU A 156 6.40 -7.19 -9.54
C GLU A 156 7.50 -6.18 -9.81
N GLY A 157 8.72 -6.67 -10.01
CA GLY A 157 9.85 -5.92 -10.52
C GLY A 157 10.09 -6.26 -11.98
N ILE A 158 10.36 -5.25 -12.83
CA ILE A 158 10.68 -5.45 -14.24
C ILE A 158 11.93 -4.63 -14.59
N ASP A 159 12.88 -5.23 -15.31
CA ASP A 159 14.05 -4.53 -15.84
C ASP A 159 13.84 -4.01 -17.29
N ASP A 160 14.86 -3.31 -17.83
CA ASP A 160 14.80 -2.75 -19.18
C ASP A 160 14.86 -3.81 -20.29
N LYS A 161 15.21 -5.05 -19.94
CA LYS A 161 15.26 -6.19 -20.89
C LYS A 161 13.93 -6.93 -20.93
N GLY A 162 12.98 -6.56 -20.04
CA GLY A 162 11.69 -7.25 -19.89
C GLY A 162 11.73 -8.46 -18.96
N ASN A 163 12.85 -8.73 -18.28
CA ASN A 163 12.86 -9.76 -17.24
C ASN A 163 11.96 -9.30 -16.10
N ALA A 164 11.12 -10.20 -15.61
CA ALA A 164 10.19 -9.93 -14.54
C ALA A 164 10.38 -10.89 -13.37
N VAL A 165 10.19 -10.41 -12.16
CA VAL A 165 10.08 -11.21 -10.95
C VAL A 165 8.85 -10.78 -10.20
N THR A 166 8.05 -11.73 -9.75
CA THR A 166 6.90 -11.46 -8.89
C THR A 166 7.11 -12.08 -7.52
N ALA A 167 6.55 -11.45 -6.49
CA ALA A 167 6.55 -11.98 -5.15
C ALA A 167 5.21 -11.68 -4.46
N ARG A 168 4.80 -12.56 -3.57
CA ARG A 168 3.58 -12.41 -2.80
C ARG A 168 3.72 -13.02 -1.41
N PHE A 169 2.95 -12.49 -0.47
CA PHE A 169 2.78 -13.03 0.87
C PHE A 169 1.50 -12.46 1.50
N SER A 170 1.12 -13.01 2.64
CA SER A 170 0.03 -12.48 3.47
C SER A 170 0.50 -12.13 4.87
N THR A 171 -0.30 -11.31 5.55
CA THR A 171 -0.17 -11.00 6.99
C THR A 171 -1.53 -11.02 7.66
N GLY A 172 -1.57 -10.86 8.96
CA GLY A 172 -2.80 -10.57 9.70
C GLY A 172 -3.43 -9.23 9.31
N ASP A 173 -4.38 -8.78 10.15
CA ASP A 173 -5.06 -7.50 9.95
C ASP A 173 -4.08 -6.32 9.96
N GLY A 174 -4.31 -5.35 9.09
CA GLY A 174 -3.42 -4.19 8.92
C GLY A 174 -3.26 -3.32 10.17
N TYR A 175 -4.22 -3.31 11.09
CA TYR A 175 -4.10 -2.57 12.36
C TYR A 175 -3.19 -3.28 13.35
N ASP A 176 -3.31 -4.61 13.46
CA ASP A 176 -2.45 -5.42 14.32
C ASP A 176 -1.00 -5.40 13.79
N VAL A 177 -0.83 -5.53 12.47
CA VAL A 177 0.46 -5.34 11.78
C VAL A 177 1.07 -3.97 12.09
N THR A 178 0.26 -2.91 12.09
CA THR A 178 0.73 -1.56 12.38
C THR A 178 1.13 -1.42 13.86
N ALA A 179 0.34 -1.93 14.78
CA ALA A 179 0.60 -1.86 16.21
C ALA A 179 1.89 -2.61 16.58
N VAL A 180 2.03 -3.87 16.14
CA VAL A 180 3.23 -4.67 16.40
C VAL A 180 4.45 -4.05 15.70
N GLY A 181 4.31 -3.61 14.44
CA GLY A 181 5.41 -2.99 13.72
C GLY A 181 5.97 -1.72 14.39
N ILE A 182 5.09 -0.90 15.00
CA ILE A 182 5.54 0.26 15.79
C ILE A 182 6.37 -0.19 17.00
N VAL A 183 5.91 -1.21 17.73
CA VAL A 183 6.62 -1.72 18.92
C VAL A 183 7.96 -2.32 18.53
N VAL A 184 8.01 -3.15 17.48
CA VAL A 184 9.25 -3.79 16.99
C VAL A 184 10.29 -2.74 16.58
N VAL A 185 9.88 -1.70 15.83
CA VAL A 185 10.80 -0.63 15.42
C VAL A 185 11.23 0.22 16.62
N ALA A 186 10.33 0.49 17.57
CA ALA A 186 10.67 1.26 18.78
C ALA A 186 11.66 0.50 19.65
N ASP A 187 11.45 -0.80 19.87
CA ASP A 187 12.34 -1.66 20.64
C ASP A 187 13.75 -1.71 20.00
N TYR A 188 13.79 -1.90 18.67
CA TYR A 188 15.05 -1.84 17.93
C TYR A 188 15.79 -0.51 18.16
N LEU A 189 15.12 0.63 18.07
CA LEU A 189 15.75 1.94 18.24
C LEU A 189 16.21 2.21 19.69
N LEU A 190 15.55 1.61 20.68
CA LEU A 190 15.93 1.73 22.10
C LEU A 190 17.19 0.92 22.46
N GLN A 191 17.63 -0.03 21.63
CA GLN A 191 18.83 -0.84 21.82
C GLN A 191 20.14 -0.12 21.42
N ASP A 192 20.18 1.21 21.54
CA ASP A 192 21.35 2.08 21.29
C ASP A 192 21.88 2.06 19.86
N HIS A 193 21.00 2.12 18.90
CA HIS A 193 21.38 2.27 17.51
C HIS A 193 21.65 3.74 17.15
N LYS A 194 22.85 4.02 16.69
CA LYS A 194 23.32 5.39 16.33
C LYS A 194 22.78 5.87 14.97
N HIS A 195 21.58 5.44 14.59
CA HIS A 195 20.95 5.87 13.35
C HIS A 195 20.47 7.32 13.45
N LYS A 196 20.88 8.16 12.49
CA LYS A 196 20.44 9.55 12.38
C LYS A 196 19.88 9.79 10.99
N GLY A 197 18.78 10.51 10.91
CA GLY A 197 18.14 10.87 9.63
C GLY A 197 16.86 10.13 9.37
N TYR A 198 16.52 9.95 8.09
CA TYR A 198 15.31 9.31 7.63
C TYR A 198 15.62 7.90 7.10
N TYR A 199 14.86 6.93 7.57
CA TYR A 199 14.97 5.54 7.16
C TYR A 199 13.58 4.99 6.80
N THR A 200 13.51 4.17 5.76
CA THR A 200 12.38 3.27 5.58
C THR A 200 12.57 2.03 6.46
N PRO A 201 11.51 1.28 6.77
CA PRO A 201 11.63 0.09 7.60
C PRO A 201 12.69 -0.91 7.12
N SER A 202 12.71 -1.18 5.81
CA SER A 202 13.68 -2.13 5.22
C SER A 202 15.12 -1.61 5.20
N ILE A 203 15.34 -0.29 5.09
CA ILE A 203 16.69 0.29 5.22
C ILE A 203 17.15 0.27 6.67
N LEU A 204 16.22 0.47 7.62
CA LEU A 204 16.56 0.53 9.05
C LEU A 204 16.90 -0.85 9.62
N MET A 205 16.10 -1.87 9.32
CA MET A 205 16.14 -3.17 9.99
C MET A 205 16.30 -4.36 9.04
N GLY A 206 16.48 -4.12 7.74
CA GLY A 206 16.50 -5.17 6.73
C GLY A 206 15.10 -5.56 6.24
N LYS A 207 15.05 -6.28 5.12
CA LYS A 207 13.81 -6.77 4.52
C LYS A 207 13.14 -7.87 5.36
N GLU A 208 13.94 -8.58 6.15
CA GLU A 208 13.54 -9.64 7.07
C GLU A 208 12.70 -9.11 8.26
N LEU A 209 12.60 -7.80 8.43
CA LEU A 209 11.69 -7.19 9.41
C LEU A 209 10.24 -7.71 9.26
N VAL A 210 9.83 -8.06 8.03
CA VAL A 210 8.49 -8.60 7.79
C VAL A 210 8.24 -9.93 8.51
N ASP A 211 9.28 -10.70 8.83
CA ASP A 211 9.17 -11.99 9.54
C ASP A 211 8.64 -11.81 10.97
N GLN A 212 8.83 -10.62 11.54
CA GLN A 212 8.35 -10.27 12.88
C GLN A 212 6.90 -9.76 12.89
N ILE A 213 6.27 -9.68 11.72
CA ILE A 213 4.92 -9.13 11.57
C ILE A 213 3.87 -10.25 11.74
N PRO A 214 2.79 -10.00 12.53
CA PRO A 214 1.78 -11.00 12.81
C PRO A 214 1.14 -11.59 11.55
N GLY A 215 1.10 -12.92 11.48
CA GLY A 215 0.44 -13.65 10.41
C GLY A 215 1.20 -13.63 9.08
N TYR A 216 2.48 -13.29 9.08
CA TYR A 216 3.33 -13.40 7.90
C TYR A 216 3.41 -14.85 7.42
N SER A 217 3.11 -15.08 6.15
CA SER A 217 3.02 -16.41 5.55
C SER A 217 4.33 -16.95 4.99
N GLY A 218 5.41 -16.15 5.01
CA GLY A 218 6.56 -16.38 4.14
C GLY A 218 6.35 -15.80 2.75
N ILE A 219 7.45 -15.36 2.13
CA ILE A 219 7.42 -14.79 0.77
C ILE A 219 7.51 -15.90 -0.27
N GLU A 220 6.64 -15.86 -1.27
CA GLU A 220 6.63 -16.73 -2.43
C GLU A 220 7.05 -15.95 -3.66
N PHE A 221 8.06 -16.42 -4.38
CA PHE A 221 8.51 -15.86 -5.66
C PHE A 221 7.97 -16.66 -6.83
N SER A 222 7.68 -15.97 -7.93
CA SER A 222 7.38 -16.56 -9.23
C SER A 222 8.14 -15.78 -10.30
N ASN A 223 8.77 -16.50 -11.20
CA ASN A 223 9.37 -15.96 -12.42
C ASN A 223 8.39 -16.26 -13.56
N ASP A 224 7.72 -15.22 -14.06
CA ASP A 224 6.83 -15.30 -15.23
C ASP A 224 7.60 -15.02 -16.51
#